data_5f24df80a0eed318cbe9fd353b459139
#
_entry.id   5f24df80a0eed318cbe9fd353b459139
#
_cell.length_a   1.000
_cell.length_b   1.000
_cell.length_c   1.000
_cell.angle_alpha   90.00
_cell.angle_beta   90.00
_cell.angle_gamma   90.00
#
_symmetry.space_group_name_H-M   'P 1'
#
loop_
_entity.id
_entity.type
_entity.pdbx_description
1 polymer ?
#
loop_
_entity_poly.entity_id
_entity_poly.type
_entity_poly.pdbx_seq_one_letter_code
_entity_poly.pdbx_strand_id
1 'polypeptide(L)'
;MTIRQALWLTLCVLLALACMPLRADAASEKQSQPDGRALFQANCAACHGENGAGDRKPSDIGFAFKMPNFTDCSFANREADVDWSSSIHRGGRARAFPRTMPAFDHALSDEEIDAVIAYLRGKCEKSAWPRGEFNLPLAMFTEKAFPEDEVLNITSFNTSGQRAMTSTSIFEKRLGATGQLEVNLPFSSIVGPSGHGETGIGDMGVAYKQNLLADVDSGTIFSLLGEVVLPTGSAAKGLGDGTFSFETHALFAQIMGDYFLQGDVFGALPAGKGLPNEAHGNFSFGRTFAEDGGWGRSWSPQIEFLTTQAFAPGEKLQMDIVPQLQVSLSRRQHILASFGERIPLNDRGPDRQPQFMFYIIWDWYDAGLLQGW
;
A
#
# COMPACT_ATOMS: atom_id res chain seq x y z
N MET A 1 28.27 2.32 -18.45
CA MET A 1 28.23 3.33 -17.36
C MET A 1 29.09 2.80 -16.22
N THR A 2 30.01 3.55 -15.67
CA THR A 2 30.86 3.07 -14.56
C THR A 2 30.08 3.17 -13.25
N ILE A 3 30.44 2.34 -12.26
CA ILE A 3 29.85 2.36 -10.91
C ILE A 3 29.81 3.78 -10.29
N ARG A 4 30.83 4.60 -10.61
CA ARG A 4 30.86 6.03 -10.26
C ARG A 4 29.72 6.84 -10.87
N GLN A 5 29.31 6.56 -12.10
CA GLN A 5 28.21 7.28 -12.76
C GLN A 5 26.83 6.87 -12.21
N ALA A 6 26.66 5.60 -11.84
CA ALA A 6 25.44 5.13 -11.16
C ALA A 6 25.31 5.74 -9.76
N LEU A 7 26.37 5.76 -8.96
CA LEU A 7 26.41 6.41 -7.65
C LEU A 7 26.16 7.93 -7.73
N TRP A 8 26.66 8.61 -8.78
CA TRP A 8 26.40 10.04 -9.00
C TRP A 8 24.94 10.31 -9.37
N LEU A 9 24.31 9.47 -10.17
CA LEU A 9 22.87 9.61 -10.50
C LEU A 9 22.00 9.37 -9.28
N THR A 10 22.30 8.36 -8.47
CA THR A 10 21.56 8.10 -7.21
C THR A 10 21.73 9.25 -6.22
N LEU A 11 22.95 9.79 -6.11
CA LEU A 11 23.23 10.94 -5.23
C LEU A 11 22.55 12.23 -5.73
N CYS A 12 22.48 12.44 -7.05
CA CYS A 12 21.78 13.60 -7.63
C CYS A 12 20.26 13.51 -7.44
N VAL A 13 19.65 12.32 -7.50
CA VAL A 13 18.22 12.12 -7.22
C VAL A 13 17.94 12.37 -5.74
N LEU A 14 18.77 11.88 -4.83
CA LEU A 14 18.65 12.12 -3.40
C LEU A 14 18.86 13.60 -3.03
N LEU A 15 19.77 14.31 -3.69
CA LEU A 15 19.98 15.75 -3.50
C LEU A 15 18.85 16.59 -4.11
N ALA A 16 18.23 16.18 -5.20
CA ALA A 16 17.08 16.86 -5.78
C ALA A 16 15.83 16.73 -4.89
N LEU A 17 15.65 15.60 -4.20
CA LEU A 17 14.59 15.41 -3.19
C LEU A 17 14.82 16.27 -1.93
N ALA A 18 16.09 16.54 -1.56
CA ALA A 18 16.44 17.38 -0.41
C ALA A 18 16.32 18.89 -0.67
N CYS A 19 16.19 19.31 -1.94
CA CYS A 19 16.09 20.71 -2.35
C CYS A 19 14.66 21.18 -2.67
N MET A 20 13.61 20.43 -2.28
CA MET A 20 12.24 20.93 -2.41
C MET A 20 12.02 22.09 -1.42
N PRO A 21 11.59 23.27 -1.87
CA PRO A 21 11.38 24.39 -0.98
C PRO A 21 10.24 24.07 -0.01
N LEU A 22 10.56 24.11 1.31
CA LEU A 22 9.55 24.21 2.35
C LEU A 22 8.65 25.40 2.02
N ARG A 23 7.37 25.13 1.74
CA ARG A 23 6.37 26.17 1.60
C ARG A 23 6.32 26.94 2.94
N ALA A 24 6.71 28.20 2.92
CA ALA A 24 6.39 29.12 3.97
C ALA A 24 4.87 29.35 3.96
N ASP A 25 4.18 28.89 4.99
CA ASP A 25 2.77 29.16 5.18
C ASP A 25 2.60 30.70 5.31
N ALA A 26 1.84 31.28 4.39
CA ALA A 26 1.34 32.63 4.55
C ALA A 26 0.44 32.65 5.78
N ALA A 27 0.74 33.55 6.71
CA ALA A 27 -0.05 33.78 7.92
C ALA A 27 -1.52 34.03 7.54
N SER A 28 -2.35 33.01 7.65
CA SER A 28 -3.81 33.12 7.59
C SER A 28 -4.30 33.75 8.89
N GLU A 29 -5.15 34.75 8.79
CA GLU A 29 -5.89 35.31 9.94
C GLU A 29 -6.50 34.14 10.74
N LYS A 30 -6.25 34.14 12.06
CA LYS A 30 -6.84 33.20 12.99
C LYS A 30 -8.35 33.36 13.04
N GLN A 31 -9.05 32.75 12.11
CA GLN A 31 -10.44 32.40 12.30
C GLN A 31 -10.47 31.38 13.44
N SER A 32 -11.27 31.64 14.49
CA SER A 32 -11.37 30.70 15.63
C SER A 32 -11.79 29.32 15.11
N GLN A 33 -10.88 28.35 15.19
CA GLN A 33 -11.19 26.98 14.76
C GLN A 33 -12.38 26.46 15.59
N PRO A 34 -13.31 25.72 14.98
CA PRO A 34 -14.42 25.11 15.70
C PRO A 34 -13.94 24.20 16.84
N ASP A 35 -14.62 24.22 17.97
CA ASP A 35 -14.33 23.31 19.09
C ASP A 35 -14.83 21.89 18.76
N GLY A 36 -13.95 21.05 18.21
CA GLY A 36 -14.27 19.67 17.81
C GLY A 36 -14.75 18.80 18.96
N ARG A 37 -14.29 19.06 20.20
CA ARG A 37 -14.79 18.36 21.40
C ARG A 37 -16.23 18.73 21.70
N ALA A 38 -16.57 20.00 21.69
CA ALA A 38 -17.93 20.47 21.94
C ALA A 38 -18.87 19.95 20.85
N LEU A 39 -18.46 19.99 19.59
CA LEU A 39 -19.23 19.46 18.45
C LEU A 39 -19.45 17.95 18.58
N PHE A 40 -18.42 17.18 18.94
CA PHE A 40 -18.53 15.74 19.15
C PHE A 40 -19.51 15.42 20.29
N GLN A 41 -19.42 16.13 21.40
CA GLN A 41 -20.29 15.91 22.54
C GLN A 41 -21.76 16.24 22.20
N ALA A 42 -22.00 17.29 21.44
CA ALA A 42 -23.37 17.69 21.05
C ALA A 42 -24.01 16.73 20.04
N ASN A 43 -23.23 16.19 19.09
CA ASN A 43 -23.78 15.48 17.92
C ASN A 43 -23.48 13.97 17.89
N CYS A 44 -22.42 13.50 18.54
CA CYS A 44 -21.88 12.14 18.35
C CYS A 44 -21.89 11.31 19.64
N ALA A 45 -21.68 11.95 20.82
CA ALA A 45 -21.44 11.27 22.08
C ALA A 45 -22.65 10.40 22.56
N ALA A 46 -23.84 10.75 22.16
CA ALA A 46 -25.05 9.97 22.50
C ALA A 46 -24.91 8.49 22.06
N CYS A 47 -24.27 8.24 20.91
CA CYS A 47 -24.06 6.89 20.38
C CYS A 47 -22.62 6.40 20.63
N HIS A 48 -21.59 7.27 20.42
CA HIS A 48 -20.19 6.88 20.44
C HIS A 48 -19.51 6.97 21.83
N GLY A 49 -20.27 7.37 22.88
CA GLY A 49 -19.73 7.61 24.22
C GLY A 49 -19.09 9.01 24.33
N GLU A 50 -18.95 9.53 25.56
CA GLU A 50 -18.51 10.92 25.80
C GLU A 50 -17.09 11.23 25.26
N ASN A 51 -16.23 10.22 25.21
CA ASN A 51 -14.86 10.33 24.78
C ASN A 51 -14.57 9.58 23.46
N GLY A 52 -15.59 9.01 22.83
CA GLY A 52 -15.43 8.23 21.59
C GLY A 52 -14.97 6.78 21.82
N ALA A 53 -15.05 6.25 23.04
CA ALA A 53 -14.64 4.89 23.36
C ALA A 53 -15.64 3.80 22.89
N GLY A 54 -16.79 4.19 22.35
CA GLY A 54 -17.82 3.24 21.94
C GLY A 54 -18.37 2.40 23.09
N ASP A 55 -18.31 2.91 24.32
CA ASP A 55 -18.62 2.22 25.58
C ASP A 55 -20.11 2.16 25.91
N ARG A 56 -20.97 2.76 25.07
CA ARG A 56 -22.43 2.63 25.20
C ARG A 56 -22.82 1.19 24.93
N LYS A 57 -23.67 0.63 25.82
CA LYS A 57 -24.22 -0.69 25.58
C LYS A 57 -25.17 -0.65 24.38
N PRO A 58 -25.04 -1.59 23.43
CA PRO A 58 -25.94 -1.62 22.26
C PRO A 58 -27.42 -1.58 22.61
N SER A 59 -27.81 -2.26 23.70
CA SER A 59 -29.22 -2.25 24.23
C SER A 59 -29.70 -0.85 24.61
N ASP A 60 -28.82 0.01 25.14
CA ASP A 60 -29.17 1.33 25.66
C ASP A 60 -29.35 2.35 24.52
N ILE A 61 -28.78 2.09 23.36
CA ILE A 61 -28.88 2.92 22.17
C ILE A 61 -29.71 2.29 21.04
N GLY A 62 -30.31 1.11 21.31
CA GLY A 62 -31.20 0.43 20.36
C GLY A 62 -30.49 -0.20 19.14
N PHE A 63 -29.21 -0.53 19.24
CA PHE A 63 -28.46 -1.13 18.15
C PHE A 63 -28.13 -2.60 18.42
N ALA A 64 -27.95 -3.37 17.34
CA ALA A 64 -27.56 -4.78 17.40
C ALA A 64 -26.04 -5.00 17.35
N PHE A 65 -25.23 -3.95 17.34
CA PHE A 65 -23.79 -4.01 17.14
C PHE A 65 -23.08 -3.05 18.11
N LYS A 66 -21.79 -3.34 18.36
CA LYS A 66 -20.94 -2.50 19.21
C LYS A 66 -20.46 -1.26 18.42
N MET A 67 -20.44 -0.10 19.08
CA MET A 67 -19.87 1.12 18.50
C MET A 67 -18.34 1.00 18.35
N PRO A 68 -17.75 1.65 17.34
CA PRO A 68 -16.30 1.72 17.20
C PRO A 68 -15.68 2.44 18.40
N ASN A 69 -14.51 1.99 18.79
CA ASN A 69 -13.69 2.59 19.84
C ASN A 69 -12.60 3.47 19.21
N PHE A 70 -12.82 4.76 19.14
CA PHE A 70 -11.84 5.71 18.58
C PHE A 70 -10.66 6.00 19.52
N THR A 71 -10.66 5.44 20.74
CA THR A 71 -9.49 5.51 21.65
C THR A 71 -8.59 4.29 21.53
N ASP A 72 -9.00 3.29 20.75
CA ASP A 72 -8.15 2.18 20.34
C ASP A 72 -7.36 2.57 19.10
N CYS A 73 -6.08 2.89 19.29
CA CYS A 73 -5.23 3.39 18.22
C CYS A 73 -4.92 2.33 17.15
N SER A 74 -5.03 1.05 17.48
CA SER A 74 -4.91 -0.02 16.48
C SER A 74 -6.06 -0.02 15.48
N PHE A 75 -7.24 0.42 15.90
CA PHE A 75 -8.40 0.66 15.06
C PHE A 75 -8.35 2.08 14.45
N ALA A 76 -8.23 3.11 15.31
CA ALA A 76 -8.40 4.50 14.89
C ALA A 76 -7.38 4.94 13.82
N ASN A 77 -6.14 4.43 13.86
CA ASN A 77 -5.09 4.83 12.92
C ASN A 77 -5.05 4.00 11.63
N ARG A 78 -5.90 3.00 11.44
CA ARG A 78 -5.91 2.21 10.19
C ARG A 78 -6.61 2.93 9.04
N GLU A 79 -7.66 3.65 9.33
CA GLU A 79 -8.45 4.37 8.34
C GLU A 79 -7.94 5.79 8.13
N ALA A 80 -8.01 6.29 6.92
CA ALA A 80 -7.69 7.67 6.60
C ALA A 80 -8.80 8.64 7.05
N ASP A 81 -8.47 9.93 7.19
CA ASP A 81 -9.46 10.96 7.55
C ASP A 81 -10.60 11.07 6.54
N VAL A 82 -10.31 10.87 5.26
CA VAL A 82 -11.31 10.89 4.19
C VAL A 82 -12.41 9.83 4.40
N ASP A 83 -12.08 8.68 4.98
CA ASP A 83 -13.03 7.61 5.24
C ASP A 83 -13.97 7.95 6.41
N TRP A 84 -13.43 8.57 7.44
CA TRP A 84 -14.24 9.09 8.54
C TRP A 84 -15.09 10.27 8.09
N SER A 85 -14.52 11.19 7.32
CA SER A 85 -15.23 12.32 6.73
C SER A 85 -16.43 11.85 5.89
N SER A 86 -16.21 10.86 4.99
CA SER A 86 -17.28 10.24 4.20
C SER A 86 -18.41 9.68 5.08
N SER A 87 -18.06 9.00 6.17
CA SER A 87 -19.04 8.42 7.10
C SER A 87 -19.82 9.49 7.86
N ILE A 88 -19.22 10.62 8.20
CA ILE A 88 -19.91 11.72 8.88
C ILE A 88 -20.79 12.49 7.89
N HIS A 89 -20.27 12.90 6.74
CA HIS A 89 -21.03 13.64 5.73
C HIS A 89 -22.25 12.88 5.22
N ARG A 90 -22.06 11.64 4.80
CA ARG A 90 -23.06 10.85 4.07
C ARG A 90 -23.77 9.80 4.93
N GLY A 91 -23.41 9.73 6.22
CA GLY A 91 -23.89 8.70 7.13
C GLY A 91 -23.32 7.31 6.83
N GLY A 92 -23.61 6.34 7.69
CA GLY A 92 -23.05 4.98 7.61
C GLY A 92 -23.26 4.27 6.28
N ARG A 93 -24.30 4.60 5.52
CA ARG A 93 -24.59 3.98 4.21
C ARG A 93 -23.51 4.25 3.15
N ALA A 94 -22.83 5.38 3.23
CA ALA A 94 -21.79 5.72 2.25
C ALA A 94 -20.68 4.67 2.23
N ARG A 95 -20.31 4.18 3.42
CA ARG A 95 -19.25 3.17 3.61
C ARG A 95 -19.82 1.77 3.93
N ALA A 96 -21.06 1.48 3.54
CA ALA A 96 -21.75 0.22 3.80
C ALA A 96 -21.86 -0.16 5.30
N PHE A 97 -21.86 0.82 6.20
CA PHE A 97 -22.21 0.67 7.61
C PHE A 97 -23.74 0.75 7.81
N PRO A 98 -24.24 0.38 9.00
CA PRO A 98 -25.66 0.48 9.30
C PRO A 98 -26.22 1.90 9.12
N ARG A 99 -27.49 1.97 8.71
CA ARG A 99 -28.22 3.25 8.49
C ARG A 99 -28.44 4.07 9.76
N THR A 100 -28.15 3.51 10.90
CA THR A 100 -28.34 4.14 12.22
C THR A 100 -27.42 5.33 12.44
N MET A 101 -26.26 5.39 11.75
CA MET A 101 -25.43 6.60 11.70
C MET A 101 -26.04 7.58 10.68
N PRO A 102 -26.54 8.75 11.11
CA PRO A 102 -27.12 9.74 10.21
C PRO A 102 -26.05 10.47 9.40
N ALA A 103 -26.46 11.14 8.32
CA ALA A 103 -25.63 12.08 7.58
C ALA A 103 -25.65 13.45 8.29
N PHE A 104 -24.51 14.12 8.34
CA PHE A 104 -24.34 15.42 8.98
C PHE A 104 -24.01 16.55 8.01
N ASP A 105 -23.94 16.30 6.70
CA ASP A 105 -23.64 17.27 5.65
C ASP A 105 -24.55 18.53 5.61
N HIS A 106 -25.76 18.42 6.19
CA HIS A 106 -26.67 19.54 6.33
C HIS A 106 -26.69 20.19 7.74
N ALA A 107 -25.98 19.60 8.70
CA ALA A 107 -25.96 20.02 10.10
C ALA A 107 -24.61 20.61 10.53
N LEU A 108 -23.53 20.16 9.92
CA LEU A 108 -22.16 20.59 10.20
C LEU A 108 -21.48 21.04 8.90
N SER A 109 -20.66 22.08 8.99
CA SER A 109 -19.76 22.47 7.88
C SER A 109 -18.57 21.50 7.76
N ASP A 110 -17.86 21.58 6.64
CA ASP A 110 -16.66 20.78 6.41
C ASP A 110 -15.62 21.04 7.50
N GLU A 111 -15.41 22.30 7.90
CA GLU A 111 -14.45 22.69 8.95
C GLU A 111 -14.89 22.16 10.35
N GLU A 112 -16.20 22.07 10.60
CA GLU A 112 -16.72 21.50 11.84
C GLU A 112 -16.55 19.98 11.88
N ILE A 113 -16.72 19.31 10.75
CA ILE A 113 -16.47 17.86 10.61
C ILE A 113 -14.97 17.58 10.79
N ASP A 114 -14.09 18.35 10.14
CA ASP A 114 -12.65 18.24 10.30
C ASP A 114 -12.22 18.45 11.75
N ALA A 115 -12.82 19.40 12.45
CA ALA A 115 -12.56 19.63 13.88
C ALA A 115 -12.98 18.43 14.76
N VAL A 116 -14.10 17.78 14.44
CA VAL A 116 -14.52 16.54 15.13
C VAL A 116 -13.53 15.41 14.88
N ILE A 117 -13.07 15.23 13.63
CA ILE A 117 -12.08 14.23 13.27
C ILE A 117 -10.78 14.51 14.02
N ALA A 118 -10.27 15.75 13.98
CA ALA A 118 -9.05 16.15 14.68
C ALA A 118 -9.15 15.90 16.20
N TYR A 119 -10.30 16.17 16.83
CA TYR A 119 -10.53 15.84 18.24
C TYR A 119 -10.38 14.34 18.52
N LEU A 120 -10.95 13.49 17.67
CA LEU A 120 -10.84 12.04 17.81
C LEU A 120 -9.40 11.57 17.55
N ARG A 121 -8.74 12.08 16.54
CA ARG A 121 -7.32 11.77 16.22
C ARG A 121 -6.38 12.15 17.37
N GLY A 122 -6.63 13.24 18.07
CA GLY A 122 -5.88 13.64 19.25
C GLY A 122 -5.84 12.59 20.37
N LYS A 123 -6.77 11.60 20.38
CA LYS A 123 -6.71 10.46 21.30
C LYS A 123 -5.52 9.54 21.03
N CYS A 124 -5.05 9.51 19.78
CA CYS A 124 -3.98 8.63 19.30
C CYS A 124 -2.73 9.38 18.79
N GLU A 125 -2.60 10.68 19.11
CA GLU A 125 -1.50 11.53 18.65
C GLU A 125 -0.10 10.95 18.97
N LYS A 126 0.04 10.30 20.11
CA LYS A 126 1.30 9.68 20.56
C LYS A 126 1.41 8.20 20.25
N SER A 127 0.55 7.69 19.38
CA SER A 127 0.55 6.29 19.00
C SER A 127 1.69 5.96 18.03
N ALA A 128 2.27 4.77 18.18
CA ALA A 128 3.23 4.23 17.21
C ALA A 128 2.56 3.66 15.95
N TRP A 129 1.22 3.59 15.90
CA TRP A 129 0.48 3.08 14.74
C TRP A 129 0.52 4.11 13.61
N PRO A 130 1.10 3.79 12.45
CA PRO A 130 1.03 4.66 11.27
C PRO A 130 -0.43 4.93 10.89
N ARG A 131 -0.66 6.14 10.39
CA ARG A 131 -1.98 6.60 9.98
C ARG A 131 -2.36 6.01 8.62
N GLY A 132 -3.66 5.72 8.43
CA GLY A 132 -4.24 5.16 7.21
C GLY A 132 -4.08 6.01 5.95
N GLU A 133 -3.72 7.29 6.10
CA GLU A 133 -3.32 8.16 4.99
C GLU A 133 -2.15 7.57 4.19
N PHE A 134 -1.29 6.78 4.82
CA PHE A 134 -0.17 6.10 4.19
C PHE A 134 -0.52 4.76 3.53
N ASN A 135 -1.76 4.28 3.68
CA ASN A 135 -2.26 3.14 2.94
C ASN A 135 -2.55 3.55 1.48
N LEU A 136 -1.48 3.78 0.74
CA LEU A 136 -1.53 4.23 -0.65
C LEU A 136 -1.92 3.09 -1.59
N PRO A 137 -2.40 3.40 -2.82
CA PRO A 137 -2.69 2.39 -3.82
C PRO A 137 -1.49 1.49 -4.07
N LEU A 138 -1.71 0.17 -4.02
CA LEU A 138 -0.66 -0.82 -4.30
C LEU A 138 -0.23 -0.71 -5.76
N ALA A 139 1.07 -0.71 -5.99
CA ALA A 139 1.65 -0.85 -7.32
C ALA A 139 1.91 -2.34 -7.67
N MET A 140 2.20 -2.65 -8.93
CA MET A 140 2.40 -4.05 -9.37
C MET A 140 3.73 -4.64 -8.88
N PHE A 141 4.75 -3.78 -8.65
CA PHE A 141 6.11 -4.18 -8.29
C PHE A 141 6.69 -3.39 -7.13
N THR A 142 6.23 -2.17 -6.92
CA THR A 142 6.71 -1.32 -5.82
C THR A 142 6.01 -1.71 -4.53
N GLU A 143 6.75 -2.25 -3.58
CA GLU A 143 6.25 -2.63 -2.26
C GLU A 143 5.85 -1.40 -1.44
N LYS A 144 4.75 -1.49 -0.67
CA LYS A 144 4.27 -0.39 0.19
C LYS A 144 5.09 -0.27 1.47
N ALA A 145 5.39 0.97 1.86
CA ALA A 145 6.03 1.24 3.16
C ALA A 145 5.07 1.08 4.35
N PHE A 146 3.76 1.15 4.13
CA PHE A 146 2.74 1.01 5.16
C PHE A 146 2.56 -0.47 5.53
N PRO A 147 2.51 -0.84 6.83
CA PRO A 147 2.21 -2.21 7.25
C PRO A 147 0.74 -2.56 7.02
N GLU A 148 0.47 -3.75 6.49
CA GLU A 148 -0.85 -4.19 6.04
C GLU A 148 -1.37 -5.42 6.79
N ASP A 149 -2.69 -5.60 6.72
CA ASP A 149 -3.43 -6.82 7.03
C ASP A 149 -4.24 -7.19 5.78
N GLU A 150 -3.59 -7.76 4.76
CA GLU A 150 -4.27 -8.04 3.49
C GLU A 150 -3.85 -9.37 2.87
N VAL A 151 -4.66 -9.86 1.97
CA VAL A 151 -4.29 -10.91 1.04
C VAL A 151 -4.52 -10.42 -0.38
N LEU A 152 -3.55 -10.67 -1.22
CA LEU A 152 -3.66 -10.30 -2.61
C LEU A 152 -3.18 -11.43 -3.53
N ASN A 153 -3.63 -11.39 -4.77
CA ASN A 153 -3.14 -12.25 -5.81
C ASN A 153 -2.81 -11.39 -7.03
N ILE A 154 -1.54 -11.39 -7.42
CA ILE A 154 -1.05 -10.72 -8.62
C ILE A 154 -0.83 -11.78 -9.69
N THR A 155 -1.42 -11.61 -10.88
CA THR A 155 -1.23 -12.50 -12.01
C THR A 155 -0.71 -11.72 -13.21
N SER A 156 0.31 -12.27 -13.86
CA SER A 156 0.92 -11.73 -15.08
C SER A 156 0.88 -12.73 -16.22
N PHE A 157 0.76 -12.22 -17.45
CA PHE A 157 0.80 -13.00 -18.69
C PHE A 157 1.69 -12.30 -19.72
N ASN A 158 2.54 -13.05 -20.39
CA ASN A 158 3.22 -12.51 -21.57
C ASN A 158 2.19 -12.20 -22.68
N THR A 159 2.22 -10.98 -23.21
CA THR A 159 1.34 -10.56 -24.31
C THR A 159 1.93 -10.88 -25.68
N SER A 160 3.23 -11.22 -25.73
CA SER A 160 3.94 -11.62 -26.94
C SER A 160 5.03 -12.64 -26.62
N GLY A 161 5.66 -13.25 -27.63
CA GLY A 161 6.73 -14.21 -27.44
C GLY A 161 6.28 -15.54 -26.85
N GLN A 162 7.07 -16.11 -25.96
CA GLN A 162 6.75 -17.37 -25.29
C GLN A 162 5.60 -17.17 -24.29
N ARG A 163 4.67 -18.12 -24.29
CA ARG A 163 3.57 -18.09 -23.32
C ARG A 163 4.10 -18.35 -21.92
N ALA A 164 3.86 -17.41 -21.05
CA ALA A 164 4.14 -17.52 -19.62
C ALA A 164 3.01 -16.88 -18.83
N MET A 165 2.66 -17.50 -17.73
CA MET A 165 1.76 -16.97 -16.70
C MET A 165 2.42 -17.19 -15.35
N THR A 166 2.43 -16.15 -14.52
CA THR A 166 2.78 -16.28 -13.10
C THR A 166 1.69 -15.65 -12.27
N SER A 167 1.27 -16.36 -11.23
CA SER A 167 0.27 -15.92 -10.27
C SER A 167 0.87 -16.02 -8.86
N THR A 168 1.09 -14.91 -8.20
CA THR A 168 1.64 -14.87 -6.84
C THR A 168 0.54 -14.50 -5.86
N SER A 169 0.29 -15.39 -4.91
CA SER A 169 -0.56 -15.10 -3.76
C SER A 169 0.32 -14.58 -2.64
N ILE A 170 0.01 -13.39 -2.13
CA ILE A 170 0.74 -12.71 -1.08
C ILE A 170 -0.19 -12.59 0.12
N PHE A 171 0.32 -12.97 1.28
CA PHE A 171 -0.37 -12.87 2.55
C PHE A 171 0.43 -11.96 3.46
N GLU A 172 -0.20 -10.90 3.92
CA GLU A 172 0.40 -9.89 4.79
C GLU A 172 -0.34 -9.83 6.12
N LYS A 173 0.42 -9.78 7.20
CA LYS A 173 -0.13 -9.71 8.55
C LYS A 173 0.65 -8.75 9.42
N ARG A 174 -0.01 -7.73 9.94
CA ARG A 174 0.56 -6.83 10.94
C ARG A 174 0.98 -7.58 12.21
N LEU A 175 2.16 -7.24 12.72
CA LEU A 175 2.69 -7.69 13.99
C LEU A 175 2.93 -6.47 14.89
N GLY A 176 1.96 -6.15 15.72
CA GLY A 176 1.95 -4.92 16.51
C GLY A 176 1.71 -3.66 15.67
N ALA A 177 2.23 -2.53 16.14
CA ALA A 177 1.96 -1.23 15.51
C ALA A 177 2.73 -1.01 14.21
N THR A 178 3.97 -1.48 14.12
CA THR A 178 4.92 -1.08 13.08
C THR A 178 5.51 -2.25 12.30
N GLY A 179 5.25 -3.48 12.71
CA GLY A 179 5.75 -4.69 12.06
C GLY A 179 4.73 -5.33 11.12
N GLN A 180 5.21 -6.09 10.14
CA GLN A 180 4.40 -6.94 9.24
C GLN A 180 5.18 -8.21 8.91
N LEU A 181 4.50 -9.34 8.92
CA LEU A 181 4.96 -10.59 8.32
C LEU A 181 4.32 -10.73 6.94
N GLU A 182 5.09 -11.22 5.98
CA GLU A 182 4.63 -11.45 4.62
C GLU A 182 5.05 -12.84 4.14
N VAL A 183 4.17 -13.48 3.35
CA VAL A 183 4.43 -14.77 2.71
C VAL A 183 4.01 -14.71 1.25
N ASN A 184 4.96 -14.95 0.35
CA ASN A 184 4.80 -14.93 -1.10
C ASN A 184 4.77 -16.35 -1.64
N LEU A 185 3.69 -16.72 -2.34
CA LEU A 185 3.46 -18.05 -2.91
C LEU A 185 3.26 -17.95 -4.43
N PRO A 186 4.33 -18.02 -5.24
CA PRO A 186 4.21 -17.98 -6.68
C PRO A 186 3.81 -19.33 -7.26
N PHE A 187 2.94 -19.28 -8.29
CA PHE A 187 2.58 -20.41 -9.13
C PHE A 187 2.76 -20.00 -10.58
N SER A 188 3.48 -20.79 -11.35
CA SER A 188 3.81 -20.46 -12.74
C SER A 188 3.44 -21.55 -13.71
N SER A 189 3.09 -21.13 -14.93
CA SER A 189 2.97 -21.98 -16.11
C SER A 189 3.81 -21.33 -17.21
N ILE A 190 4.92 -21.95 -17.56
CA ILE A 190 5.95 -21.41 -18.44
C ILE A 190 6.41 -22.43 -19.47
N VAL A 191 7.19 -22.01 -20.44
CA VAL A 191 7.99 -22.93 -21.27
C VAL A 191 9.34 -23.11 -20.57
N GLY A 192 9.57 -24.30 -20.04
CA GLY A 192 10.79 -24.62 -19.30
C GLY A 192 12.04 -24.76 -20.18
N PRO A 193 13.22 -24.98 -19.58
CA PRO A 193 14.50 -25.14 -20.32
C PRO A 193 14.51 -26.26 -21.35
N SER A 194 13.66 -27.28 -21.18
CA SER A 194 13.47 -28.38 -22.12
C SER A 194 12.67 -28.00 -23.38
N GLY A 195 12.10 -26.79 -23.44
CA GLY A 195 11.18 -26.35 -24.49
C GLY A 195 9.75 -26.87 -24.33
N HIS A 196 9.42 -27.59 -23.25
CA HIS A 196 8.10 -28.08 -22.92
C HIS A 196 7.37 -27.19 -21.92
N GLY A 197 6.05 -27.25 -21.90
CA GLY A 197 5.23 -26.57 -20.89
C GLY A 197 5.48 -27.16 -19.51
N GLU A 198 5.86 -26.35 -18.55
CA GLU A 198 6.04 -26.70 -17.15
C GLU A 198 5.09 -25.87 -16.30
N THR A 199 4.52 -26.51 -15.26
CA THR A 199 3.58 -25.86 -14.35
C THR A 199 3.85 -26.32 -12.93
N GLY A 200 3.81 -25.38 -11.98
CA GLY A 200 4.02 -25.69 -10.57
C GLY A 200 4.26 -24.45 -9.71
N ILE A 201 4.57 -24.71 -8.43
CA ILE A 201 4.95 -23.67 -7.49
C ILE A 201 6.37 -23.18 -7.80
N GLY A 202 6.58 -21.88 -7.59
CA GLY A 202 7.87 -21.22 -7.65
C GLY A 202 8.61 -21.21 -6.31
N ASP A 203 9.61 -20.38 -6.21
CA ASP A 203 10.33 -20.15 -4.96
C ASP A 203 9.50 -19.26 -4.03
N MET A 204 9.26 -19.73 -2.81
CA MET A 204 8.42 -19.06 -1.81
C MET A 204 9.22 -18.00 -1.07
N GLY A 205 8.66 -16.80 -0.93
CA GLY A 205 9.22 -15.72 -0.12
C GLY A 205 8.63 -15.68 1.29
N VAL A 206 9.46 -15.33 2.27
CA VAL A 206 9.02 -14.98 3.62
C VAL A 206 9.73 -13.71 4.03
N ALA A 207 8.97 -12.65 4.30
CA ALA A 207 9.50 -11.33 4.59
C ALA A 207 9.01 -10.78 5.93
N TYR A 208 9.81 -9.88 6.51
CA TYR A 208 9.42 -9.06 7.64
C TYR A 208 9.68 -7.59 7.32
N LYS A 209 8.64 -6.78 7.43
CA LYS A 209 8.65 -5.33 7.26
C LYS A 209 8.61 -4.64 8.62
N GLN A 210 9.41 -3.61 8.79
CA GLN A 210 9.44 -2.74 9.96
C GLN A 210 9.27 -1.29 9.53
N ASN A 211 8.16 -0.66 9.91
CA ASN A 211 8.01 0.78 9.75
C ASN A 211 8.89 1.51 10.77
N LEU A 212 9.67 2.47 10.32
CA LEU A 212 10.62 3.26 11.12
C LEU A 212 10.20 4.72 11.28
N LEU A 213 9.46 5.26 10.31
CA LEU A 213 8.97 6.63 10.30
C LEU A 213 7.61 6.68 9.61
N ALA A 214 6.65 7.35 10.21
CA ALA A 214 5.39 7.75 9.60
C ALA A 214 4.98 9.10 10.17
N ASP A 215 5.08 10.14 9.36
CA ASP A 215 4.78 11.51 9.72
C ASP A 215 3.76 12.10 8.75
N VAL A 216 2.52 12.23 9.21
CA VAL A 216 1.38 12.71 8.41
C VAL A 216 1.55 14.18 8.03
N ASP A 217 2.13 14.99 8.91
CA ASP A 217 2.28 16.43 8.67
C ASP A 217 3.22 16.70 7.50
N SER A 218 4.30 15.93 7.38
CA SER A 218 5.19 15.97 6.23
C SER A 218 4.73 15.08 5.07
N GLY A 219 3.75 14.19 5.28
CA GLY A 219 3.28 13.22 4.30
C GLY A 219 4.29 12.11 4.00
N THR A 220 5.23 11.83 4.92
CA THR A 220 6.36 10.91 4.68
C THR A 220 6.24 9.64 5.50
N ILE A 221 6.45 8.49 4.86
CA ILE A 221 6.60 7.19 5.51
C ILE A 221 7.87 6.49 5.03
N PHE A 222 8.54 5.76 5.92
CA PHE A 222 9.73 4.98 5.61
C PHE A 222 9.75 3.66 6.38
N SER A 223 10.06 2.57 5.68
CA SER A 223 10.14 1.21 6.24
C SER A 223 11.34 0.46 5.68
N LEU A 224 11.79 -0.54 6.40
CA LEU A 224 12.73 -1.55 5.91
C LEU A 224 12.02 -2.89 5.84
N LEU A 225 12.37 -3.71 4.83
CA LEU A 225 11.89 -5.08 4.70
C LEU A 225 13.08 -6.00 4.42
N GLY A 226 13.09 -7.16 5.06
CA GLY A 226 14.01 -8.24 4.75
C GLY A 226 13.24 -9.48 4.34
N GLU A 227 13.61 -10.07 3.20
CA GLU A 227 12.99 -11.28 2.66
C GLU A 227 14.01 -12.41 2.51
N VAL A 228 13.55 -13.62 2.76
CA VAL A 228 14.24 -14.86 2.44
C VAL A 228 13.41 -15.60 1.41
N VAL A 229 13.97 -15.77 0.22
CA VAL A 229 13.39 -16.59 -0.85
C VAL A 229 13.89 -18.02 -0.70
N LEU A 230 12.96 -18.95 -0.56
CA LEU A 230 13.21 -20.38 -0.31
C LEU A 230 13.18 -21.15 -1.63
N PRO A 231 14.12 -22.07 -1.91
CA PRO A 231 14.18 -22.84 -3.15
C PRO A 231 13.11 -23.95 -3.18
N THR A 232 11.85 -23.59 -3.16
CA THR A 232 10.70 -24.50 -3.20
C THR A 232 10.28 -24.87 -4.61
N GLY A 233 10.63 -24.04 -5.58
CA GLY A 233 10.41 -24.29 -6.99
C GLY A 233 11.40 -25.30 -7.57
N SER A 234 11.05 -25.89 -8.71
CA SER A 234 11.92 -26.84 -9.41
C SER A 234 12.85 -26.11 -10.37
N ALA A 235 14.13 -25.97 -10.05
CA ALA A 235 15.13 -25.37 -10.93
C ALA A 235 15.25 -26.15 -12.26
N ALA A 236 15.13 -27.49 -12.24
CA ALA A 236 15.18 -28.31 -13.44
C ALA A 236 14.03 -28.01 -14.43
N LYS A 237 12.91 -27.50 -13.93
CA LYS A 237 11.76 -27.07 -14.72
C LYS A 237 11.75 -25.56 -15.02
N GLY A 238 12.69 -24.80 -14.48
CA GLY A 238 12.73 -23.33 -14.58
C GLY A 238 11.65 -22.64 -13.73
N LEU A 239 11.16 -23.30 -12.68
CA LEU A 239 10.14 -22.77 -11.76
C LEU A 239 10.77 -22.15 -10.50
N GLY A 240 12.07 -22.21 -10.34
CA GLY A 240 12.82 -21.61 -9.24
C GLY A 240 14.31 -21.66 -9.49
N ASP A 241 15.09 -20.98 -8.66
CA ASP A 241 16.55 -20.82 -8.80
C ASP A 241 17.35 -21.97 -8.15
N GLY A 242 16.67 -22.80 -7.36
CA GLY A 242 17.28 -23.94 -6.65
C GLY A 242 18.26 -23.54 -5.54
N THR A 243 18.24 -22.30 -5.11
CA THR A 243 19.06 -21.76 -4.03
C THR A 243 18.28 -20.72 -3.24
N PHE A 244 18.72 -20.47 -2.01
CA PHE A 244 18.19 -19.36 -1.22
C PHE A 244 18.61 -18.02 -1.85
N SER A 245 17.75 -17.01 -1.74
CA SER A 245 18.10 -15.61 -1.95
C SER A 245 17.72 -14.79 -0.72
N PHE A 246 18.48 -13.74 -0.46
CA PHE A 246 18.20 -12.76 0.58
C PHE A 246 17.95 -11.42 -0.08
N GLU A 247 16.82 -10.79 0.26
CA GLU A 247 16.48 -9.49 -0.25
C GLU A 247 16.34 -8.48 0.88
N THR A 248 16.80 -7.27 0.64
CA THR A 248 16.73 -6.18 1.62
C THR A 248 16.22 -4.93 0.93
N HIS A 249 15.10 -4.41 1.44
CA HIS A 249 14.35 -3.32 0.83
C HIS A 249 14.38 -2.07 1.70
N ALA A 250 14.51 -0.93 1.07
CA ALA A 250 14.24 0.38 1.63
C ALA A 250 12.98 0.94 0.94
N LEU A 251 11.91 1.02 1.72
CA LEU A 251 10.57 1.38 1.26
C LEU A 251 10.23 2.78 1.73
N PHE A 252 9.73 3.62 0.84
CA PHE A 252 9.30 4.96 1.22
C PHE A 252 8.08 5.41 0.43
N ALA A 253 7.34 6.35 0.99
CA ALA A 253 6.34 7.09 0.24
C ALA A 253 6.26 8.55 0.68
N GLN A 254 5.81 9.40 -0.24
CA GLN A 254 5.55 10.81 -0.04
C GLN A 254 4.17 11.15 -0.58
N ILE A 255 3.33 11.70 0.29
CA ILE A 255 2.02 12.26 -0.08
C ILE A 255 2.20 13.74 -0.43
N MET A 256 1.61 14.19 -1.53
CA MET A 256 1.72 15.54 -2.08
C MET A 256 0.33 16.04 -2.52
N GLY A 257 -0.54 16.32 -1.54
CA GLY A 257 -1.96 16.58 -1.81
C GLY A 257 -2.65 15.33 -2.35
N ASP A 258 -3.27 15.43 -3.53
CA ASP A 258 -3.94 14.28 -4.18
C ASP A 258 -2.96 13.29 -4.83
N TYR A 259 -1.68 13.66 -4.96
CA TYR A 259 -0.66 12.84 -5.59
C TYR A 259 0.17 12.10 -4.56
N PHE A 260 0.72 10.97 -4.98
CA PHE A 260 1.65 10.20 -4.17
C PHE A 260 2.84 9.73 -5.01
N LEU A 261 3.97 9.58 -4.33
CA LEU A 261 5.16 8.90 -4.82
C LEU A 261 5.47 7.76 -3.87
N GLN A 262 5.70 6.57 -4.37
CA GLN A 262 6.20 5.42 -3.61
C GLN A 262 7.51 4.94 -4.23
N GLY A 263 8.39 4.37 -3.42
CA GLY A 263 9.65 3.82 -3.87
C GLY A 263 10.06 2.61 -3.06
N ASP A 264 10.63 1.67 -3.77
CA ASP A 264 11.22 0.44 -3.26
C ASP A 264 12.59 0.24 -3.90
N VAL A 265 13.64 0.35 -3.11
CA VAL A 265 15.01 0.12 -3.54
C VAL A 265 15.55 -1.08 -2.79
N PHE A 266 15.95 -2.13 -3.52
CA PHE A 266 16.39 -3.35 -2.88
C PHE A 266 17.57 -4.04 -3.59
N GLY A 267 18.24 -4.90 -2.84
CA GLY A 267 19.29 -5.79 -3.34
C GLY A 267 18.88 -7.24 -3.17
N ALA A 268 19.06 -8.04 -4.20
CA ALA A 268 18.86 -9.49 -4.17
C ALA A 268 20.23 -10.20 -4.18
N LEU A 269 20.44 -11.08 -3.20
CA LEU A 269 21.71 -11.76 -2.90
C LEU A 269 21.50 -13.28 -2.92
N PRO A 270 21.57 -13.94 -4.11
CA PRO A 270 21.47 -15.38 -4.19
C PRO A 270 22.67 -16.06 -3.49
N ALA A 271 22.39 -17.08 -2.69
CA ALA A 271 23.44 -17.86 -2.00
C ALA A 271 24.13 -18.89 -2.93
N GLY A 272 23.54 -19.16 -4.09
CA GLY A 272 24.04 -20.14 -5.07
C GLY A 272 25.15 -19.61 -5.95
N LYS A 273 26.03 -20.53 -6.41
CA LYS A 273 27.04 -20.17 -7.38
C LYS A 273 26.42 -20.00 -8.77
N GLY A 274 26.83 -18.94 -9.47
CA GLY A 274 26.45 -18.71 -10.88
C GLY A 274 25.25 -17.78 -11.07
N LEU A 275 24.57 -17.41 -10.00
CA LEU A 275 23.56 -16.35 -10.03
C LEU A 275 24.21 -15.01 -9.63
N PRO A 276 23.99 -13.94 -10.38
CA PRO A 276 24.50 -12.62 -10.01
C PRO A 276 23.72 -12.01 -8.86
N ASN A 277 24.38 -11.18 -8.06
CA ASN A 277 23.69 -10.25 -7.21
C ASN A 277 22.98 -9.20 -8.07
N GLU A 278 21.84 -8.70 -7.60
CA GLU A 278 21.07 -7.69 -8.31
C GLU A 278 20.77 -6.49 -7.43
N ALA A 279 20.59 -5.34 -8.06
CA ALA A 279 20.03 -4.16 -7.44
C ALA A 279 18.80 -3.70 -8.24
N HIS A 280 17.75 -3.34 -7.52
CA HIS A 280 16.47 -2.94 -8.07
C HIS A 280 16.09 -1.55 -7.57
N GLY A 281 15.39 -0.80 -8.40
CA GLY A 281 14.79 0.47 -8.03
C GLY A 281 13.43 0.59 -8.70
N ASN A 282 12.38 0.49 -7.91
CA ASN A 282 10.99 0.58 -8.34
C ASN A 282 10.38 1.86 -7.78
N PHE A 283 9.72 2.64 -8.62
CA PHE A 283 9.09 3.90 -8.23
C PHE A 283 7.72 4.00 -8.85
N SER A 284 6.71 4.25 -8.04
CA SER A 284 5.33 4.47 -8.48
C SER A 284 4.91 5.91 -8.20
N PHE A 285 4.33 6.56 -9.19
CA PHE A 285 3.72 7.87 -9.08
C PHE A 285 2.26 7.78 -9.52
N GLY A 286 1.36 8.34 -8.72
CA GLY A 286 -0.06 8.26 -9.00
C GLY A 286 -0.89 9.35 -8.34
N ARG A 287 -2.19 9.29 -8.61
CA ARG A 287 -3.20 10.13 -8.00
C ARG A 287 -4.45 9.30 -7.71
N THR A 288 -5.09 9.56 -6.57
CA THR A 288 -6.37 8.94 -6.24
C THR A 288 -7.52 9.91 -6.54
N PHE A 289 -8.53 9.41 -7.24
CA PHE A 289 -9.81 10.08 -7.45
C PHE A 289 -10.88 9.28 -6.73
N ALA A 290 -11.71 9.92 -5.95
CA ALA A 290 -12.84 9.28 -5.31
C ALA A 290 -14.16 9.82 -5.86
N GLU A 291 -15.20 8.99 -5.85
CA GLU A 291 -16.56 9.39 -6.19
C GLU A 291 -17.09 10.42 -5.19
N ASP A 292 -18.11 11.16 -5.58
CA ASP A 292 -18.87 12.08 -4.71
C ASP A 292 -18.00 13.13 -3.99
N GLY A 293 -17.00 13.70 -4.70
CA GLY A 293 -16.17 14.78 -4.15
C GLY A 293 -15.13 14.31 -3.12
N GLY A 294 -14.72 13.06 -3.16
CA GLY A 294 -13.73 12.46 -2.27
C GLY A 294 -14.25 11.26 -1.49
N TRP A 295 -15.54 10.95 -1.60
CA TRP A 295 -16.19 9.89 -0.82
C TRP A 295 -16.74 8.78 -1.72
N GLY A 296 -16.61 7.54 -1.30
CA GLY A 296 -17.11 6.38 -2.01
C GLY A 296 -15.98 5.58 -2.68
N ARG A 297 -16.25 5.03 -3.87
CA ARG A 297 -15.26 4.22 -4.60
C ARG A 297 -14.14 5.09 -5.14
N SER A 298 -12.92 4.57 -5.06
CA SER A 298 -11.72 5.26 -5.55
C SER A 298 -11.18 4.65 -6.83
N TRP A 299 -10.48 5.49 -7.60
CA TRP A 299 -9.79 5.19 -8.83
C TRP A 299 -8.41 5.79 -8.74
N SER A 300 -7.40 4.98 -8.89
CA SER A 300 -6.03 5.41 -8.71
C SER A 300 -5.19 5.04 -9.93
N PRO A 301 -5.18 5.89 -10.99
CA PRO A 301 -4.22 5.76 -12.05
C PRO A 301 -2.81 6.02 -11.50
N GLN A 302 -1.88 5.15 -11.86
CA GLN A 302 -0.49 5.27 -11.48
C GLN A 302 0.44 4.70 -12.55
N ILE A 303 1.69 5.10 -12.50
CA ILE A 303 2.73 4.65 -13.39
C ILE A 303 3.94 4.24 -12.57
N GLU A 304 4.48 3.04 -12.84
CA GLU A 304 5.73 2.60 -12.24
C GLU A 304 6.89 2.70 -13.24
N PHE A 305 8.05 3.02 -12.70
CA PHE A 305 9.34 2.92 -13.37
C PHE A 305 10.16 1.90 -12.61
N LEU A 306 10.56 0.84 -13.32
CA LEU A 306 11.33 -0.26 -12.76
C LEU A 306 12.74 -0.25 -13.35
N THR A 307 13.72 -0.49 -12.50
CA THR A 307 15.11 -0.67 -12.91
C THR A 307 15.70 -1.90 -12.26
N THR A 308 16.43 -2.70 -13.03
CA THR A 308 17.15 -3.88 -12.53
C THR A 308 18.57 -3.88 -13.09
N GLN A 309 19.56 -4.05 -12.22
CA GLN A 309 20.96 -4.20 -12.58
C GLN A 309 21.52 -5.48 -11.98
N ALA A 310 21.73 -6.48 -12.82
CA ALA A 310 22.50 -7.66 -12.45
C ALA A 310 24.00 -7.36 -12.48
N PHE A 311 24.76 -7.82 -11.47
CA PHE A 311 26.20 -7.59 -11.34
C PHE A 311 26.99 -8.75 -11.94
N ALA A 312 26.83 -8.95 -13.26
CA ALA A 312 27.57 -9.94 -14.03
C ALA A 312 28.20 -9.31 -15.29
N PRO A 313 29.28 -9.92 -15.83
CA PRO A 313 29.92 -9.41 -17.05
C PRO A 313 28.94 -9.39 -18.23
N GLY A 314 28.81 -8.23 -18.88
CA GLY A 314 27.95 -8.07 -20.05
C GLY A 314 26.50 -7.66 -19.75
N GLU A 315 26.07 -7.73 -18.50
CA GLU A 315 24.72 -7.32 -18.10
C GLU A 315 24.54 -5.79 -18.20
N LYS A 316 23.36 -5.39 -18.62
CA LYS A 316 22.98 -3.99 -18.79
C LYS A 316 21.88 -3.64 -17.81
N LEU A 317 21.82 -2.36 -17.46
CA LEU A 317 20.67 -1.83 -16.74
C LEU A 317 19.40 -2.07 -17.55
N GLN A 318 18.48 -2.82 -16.96
CA GLN A 318 17.14 -3.05 -17.50
C GLN A 318 16.20 -1.97 -16.98
N MET A 319 15.29 -1.51 -17.84
CA MET A 319 14.29 -0.50 -17.49
C MET A 319 12.93 -0.90 -18.05
N ASP A 320 11.91 -0.79 -17.23
CA ASP A 320 10.53 -1.04 -17.62
C ASP A 320 9.62 0.11 -17.16
N ILE A 321 8.45 0.22 -17.77
CA ILE A 321 7.37 1.12 -17.37
C ILE A 321 6.09 0.30 -17.20
N VAL A 322 5.29 0.64 -16.16
CA VAL A 322 4.03 -0.07 -15.89
C VAL A 322 2.91 0.96 -15.67
N PRO A 323 2.24 1.42 -16.73
CA PRO A 323 0.99 2.14 -16.58
C PRO A 323 -0.06 1.18 -16.01
N GLN A 324 -0.79 1.63 -14.98
CA GLN A 324 -1.79 0.81 -14.29
C GLN A 324 -2.92 1.65 -13.68
N LEU A 325 -4.03 0.99 -13.41
CA LEU A 325 -5.20 1.59 -12.78
C LEU A 325 -5.74 0.67 -11.69
N GLN A 326 -5.69 1.14 -10.44
CA GLN A 326 -6.39 0.51 -9.32
C GLN A 326 -7.79 1.09 -9.18
N VAL A 327 -8.76 0.22 -8.89
CA VAL A 327 -10.15 0.59 -8.62
C VAL A 327 -10.65 -0.10 -7.36
N SER A 328 -11.43 0.60 -6.54
CA SER A 328 -12.11 -0.04 -5.43
C SER A 328 -13.40 -0.70 -5.90
N LEU A 329 -13.57 -1.99 -5.58
CA LEU A 329 -14.76 -2.79 -5.93
C LEU A 329 -15.83 -2.70 -4.84
N SER A 330 -15.43 -2.46 -3.60
CA SER A 330 -16.35 -2.31 -2.47
C SER A 330 -16.44 -0.85 -1.99
N ARG A 331 -17.58 -0.49 -1.36
CA ARG A 331 -17.76 0.85 -0.79
C ARG A 331 -16.86 1.13 0.41
N ARG A 332 -16.46 0.10 1.13
CA ARG A 332 -15.47 0.20 2.23
C ARG A 332 -14.05 0.29 1.72
N GLN A 333 -13.84 0.11 0.41
CA GLN A 333 -12.52 0.07 -0.23
C GLN A 333 -11.61 -1.08 0.26
N HIS A 334 -12.19 -2.14 0.84
CA HIS A 334 -11.45 -3.32 1.30
C HIS A 334 -11.28 -4.39 0.22
N ILE A 335 -11.98 -4.27 -0.92
CA ILE A 335 -11.78 -5.13 -2.08
C ILE A 335 -11.39 -4.22 -3.22
N LEU A 336 -10.15 -4.39 -3.69
CA LEU A 336 -9.55 -3.59 -4.73
C LEU A 336 -9.11 -4.48 -5.88
N ALA A 337 -9.09 -3.94 -7.07
CA ALA A 337 -8.50 -4.59 -8.23
C ALA A 337 -7.65 -3.59 -9.01
N SER A 338 -6.58 -4.07 -9.62
CA SER A 338 -5.78 -3.28 -10.56
C SER A 338 -5.49 -4.08 -11.80
N PHE A 339 -5.23 -3.36 -12.88
CA PHE A 339 -4.73 -3.91 -14.13
C PHE A 339 -3.73 -2.94 -14.75
N GLY A 340 -2.73 -3.49 -15.40
CA GLY A 340 -1.65 -2.74 -16.01
C GLY A 340 -0.87 -3.56 -17.03
N GLU A 341 0.10 -2.94 -17.65
CA GLU A 341 1.00 -3.61 -18.59
C GLU A 341 2.45 -3.22 -18.27
N ARG A 342 3.29 -4.23 -18.00
CA ARG A 342 4.73 -4.04 -17.93
C ARG A 342 5.30 -3.99 -19.34
N ILE A 343 5.96 -2.89 -19.68
CA ILE A 343 6.52 -2.63 -21.00
C ILE A 343 8.03 -2.44 -20.87
N PRO A 344 8.87 -3.37 -21.36
CA PRO A 344 10.31 -3.18 -21.41
C PRO A 344 10.69 -1.99 -22.30
N LEU A 345 11.47 -1.05 -21.75
CA LEU A 345 11.94 0.13 -22.48
C LEU A 345 13.24 -0.14 -23.23
N ASN A 346 14.06 -1.05 -22.71
CA ASN A 346 15.33 -1.45 -23.33
C ASN A 346 15.56 -2.95 -23.17
N ASP A 347 16.63 -3.46 -23.76
CA ASP A 347 17.10 -4.84 -23.66
C ASP A 347 15.99 -5.88 -23.90
N ARG A 348 15.19 -5.66 -24.95
CA ARG A 348 14.12 -6.56 -25.37
C ARG A 348 14.67 -7.85 -25.91
N GLY A 349 14.21 -8.97 -25.38
CA GLY A 349 14.65 -10.31 -25.79
C GLY A 349 13.57 -11.36 -25.54
N PRO A 350 13.83 -12.64 -25.79
CA PRO A 350 12.87 -13.73 -25.56
C PRO A 350 12.35 -13.76 -24.11
N ASP A 351 13.20 -13.42 -23.15
CA ASP A 351 12.90 -13.49 -21.71
C ASP A 351 12.33 -12.18 -21.15
N ARG A 352 12.33 -11.10 -21.95
CA ARG A 352 11.78 -9.79 -21.57
C ARG A 352 10.72 -9.33 -22.54
N GLN A 353 9.53 -9.91 -22.38
CA GLN A 353 8.34 -9.60 -23.17
C GLN A 353 7.41 -8.65 -22.40
N PRO A 354 6.59 -7.84 -23.10
CA PRO A 354 5.50 -7.12 -22.45
C PRO A 354 4.56 -8.09 -21.74
N GLN A 355 4.08 -7.69 -20.57
CA GLN A 355 3.23 -8.51 -19.71
C GLN A 355 1.98 -7.74 -19.32
N PHE A 356 0.81 -8.32 -19.61
CA PHE A 356 -0.42 -7.85 -18.98
C PHE A 356 -0.47 -8.38 -17.56
N MET A 357 -0.87 -7.52 -16.63
CA MET A 357 -0.92 -7.83 -15.21
C MET A 357 -2.23 -7.39 -14.60
N PHE A 358 -2.71 -8.15 -13.64
CA PHE A 358 -3.81 -7.72 -12.80
C PHE A 358 -3.64 -8.28 -11.39
N TYR A 359 -4.24 -7.60 -10.40
CA TYR A 359 -4.37 -8.13 -9.06
C TYR A 359 -5.76 -7.90 -8.48
N ILE A 360 -6.08 -8.69 -7.46
CA ILE A 360 -7.19 -8.48 -6.55
C ILE A 360 -6.63 -8.48 -5.14
N ILE A 361 -7.00 -7.46 -4.35
CA ILE A 361 -6.68 -7.32 -2.93
C ILE A 361 -7.95 -7.50 -2.13
N TRP A 362 -7.82 -8.16 -1.00
CA TRP A 362 -8.81 -8.20 0.06
C TRP A 362 -8.14 -7.83 1.38
N ASP A 363 -8.52 -6.68 1.84
CA ASP A 363 -8.16 -6.10 3.12
C ASP A 363 -9.07 -6.61 4.24
N TRP A 364 -8.54 -7.17 5.31
CA TRP A 364 -9.33 -7.65 6.44
C TRP A 364 -8.94 -6.94 7.74
N TYR A 365 -9.30 -5.70 7.83
CA TYR A 365 -8.82 -4.76 8.82
C TYR A 365 -8.97 -5.15 10.29
N ASP A 366 -10.17 -5.50 10.74
CA ASP A 366 -10.52 -5.41 12.15
C ASP A 366 -10.77 -6.75 12.81
N ALA A 367 -10.60 -7.80 12.07
CA ALA A 367 -10.98 -9.12 12.53
C ALA A 367 -9.80 -10.06 12.65
N GLY A 368 -9.98 -11.17 13.35
CA GLY A 368 -9.01 -12.25 13.35
C GLY A 368 -8.85 -12.86 11.96
N LEU A 369 -7.80 -13.63 11.77
CA LEU A 369 -7.32 -14.20 10.50
C LEU A 369 -8.39 -14.84 9.59
N LEU A 370 -9.52 -15.28 10.15
CA LEU A 370 -10.61 -15.92 9.42
C LEU A 370 -11.93 -15.12 9.46
N GLN A 371 -11.91 -13.96 10.05
CA GLN A 371 -13.07 -13.07 10.13
C GLN A 371 -12.77 -11.87 9.25
N GLY A 372 -13.07 -11.95 7.96
CA GLY A 372 -13.16 -10.75 7.16
C GLY A 372 -14.06 -9.69 7.84
N TRP A 373 -13.96 -8.48 7.41
CA TRP A 373 -14.81 -7.37 7.90
C TRP A 373 -16.29 -7.62 7.66
#